data_91a9ad8b45eff264d928a9e5a3cd6a30
#
_entry.id   91a9ad8b45eff264d928a9e5a3cd6a30
#
_cell.length_a   1.000
_cell.length_b   1.000
_cell.length_c   1.000
_cell.angle_alpha   90.00
_cell.angle_beta   90.00
_cell.angle_gamma   90.00
#
_symmetry.space_group_name_H-M   'P 1'
#
loop_
_entity.id
_entity.type
_entity.pdbx_description
1 polymer ?
#
loop_
_entity_poly.entity_id
_entity_poly.type
_entity_poly.pdbx_seq_one_letter_code
_entity_poly.pdbx_strand_id
1 'polypeptide(L)'
;MSKDYNYRLTFTYEGKRYTVRADDKAELYEKRARKLLELEQDSKILTPSTTVDKWAMTAYDTYKADVKGLPEMKLRYGKYISPAIGVIPISKVTAIQCQNILNKCSGMSFSHCDKLRQELRFIFESALENDLIRKNPASKIKLPDCSKGSRRSITDDERTHLYAVYGSYKPFLLFILMIECGCRPGEACELLGRDIDHKKKLLHIRGTKTKNSDRYVPIPDALYQTIKDTKPFDYISPNNAGRKHSEDSYNKLSRRLKRELNLSMGCRTYRNALVPPYPLADDFEPYCLRHTYCTDLCKAGVDVRTAQRLMGHATISITADIYTHVDMDQIMEAGNKLETYLSSHLSIGQ
;
A
#
# COMPACT_ATOMS: atom_id res chain seq x y z
N MET A 1 -14.01 -62.52 -21.37
CA MET A 1 -15.22 -62.79 -20.59
C MET A 1 -15.45 -61.61 -19.66
N SER A 2 -16.53 -60.85 -19.83
CA SER A 2 -16.87 -59.72 -18.91
C SER A 2 -17.37 -60.37 -17.60
N LYS A 3 -16.73 -60.02 -16.47
CA LYS A 3 -17.25 -60.42 -15.16
C LYS A 3 -18.59 -59.65 -14.95
N ASP A 4 -19.69 -60.36 -14.79
CA ASP A 4 -20.94 -59.77 -14.35
C ASP A 4 -20.84 -59.54 -12.83
N TYR A 5 -20.96 -58.28 -12.43
CA TYR A 5 -20.95 -57.89 -11.02
C TYR A 5 -22.40 -57.73 -10.55
N ASN A 6 -22.71 -58.21 -9.35
CA ASN A 6 -24.08 -58.19 -8.76
C ASN A 6 -24.52 -56.76 -8.36
N TYR A 7 -23.57 -55.88 -8.03
CA TYR A 7 -23.89 -54.54 -7.54
C TYR A 7 -23.09 -53.47 -8.29
N ARG A 8 -23.76 -52.33 -8.56
CA ARG A 8 -23.20 -51.17 -9.23
C ARG A 8 -23.61 -49.90 -8.45
N LEU A 9 -22.64 -49.01 -8.21
CA LEU A 9 -22.86 -47.69 -7.60
C LEU A 9 -22.19 -46.60 -8.43
N THR A 10 -22.94 -45.56 -8.77
CA THR A 10 -22.46 -44.39 -9.48
C THR A 10 -22.50 -43.19 -8.55
N PHE A 11 -21.38 -42.40 -8.51
CA PHE A 11 -21.30 -41.19 -7.75
C PHE A 11 -20.65 -40.11 -8.59
N THR A 12 -20.81 -38.82 -8.19
CA THR A 12 -20.21 -37.67 -8.86
C THR A 12 -19.14 -37.06 -7.97
N TYR A 13 -17.99 -36.77 -8.56
CA TYR A 13 -16.88 -36.05 -7.92
C TYR A 13 -16.39 -34.96 -8.88
N GLU A 14 -16.32 -33.70 -8.44
CA GLU A 14 -15.98 -32.52 -9.25
C GLU A 14 -16.65 -32.48 -10.63
N GLY A 15 -17.98 -32.75 -10.66
CA GLY A 15 -18.77 -32.71 -11.88
C GLY A 15 -18.64 -33.94 -12.81
N LYS A 16 -17.73 -34.88 -12.54
CA LYS A 16 -17.54 -36.10 -13.30
C LYS A 16 -18.21 -37.29 -12.62
N ARG A 17 -18.83 -38.16 -13.43
CA ARG A 17 -19.47 -39.40 -12.95
C ARG A 17 -18.48 -40.56 -12.93
N TYR A 18 -18.41 -41.25 -11.81
CA TYR A 18 -17.59 -42.44 -11.59
C TYR A 18 -18.50 -43.60 -11.22
N THR A 19 -18.14 -44.80 -11.64
CA THR A 19 -18.94 -46.00 -11.38
C THR A 19 -18.02 -47.07 -10.83
N VAL A 20 -18.42 -47.66 -9.68
CA VAL A 20 -17.76 -48.84 -9.08
C VAL A 20 -18.71 -50.03 -9.14
N ARG A 21 -18.15 -51.25 -9.23
CA ARG A 21 -18.88 -52.51 -9.29
C ARG A 21 -18.27 -53.50 -8.33
N ALA A 22 -19.10 -54.34 -7.69
CA ALA A 22 -18.65 -55.38 -6.78
C ALA A 22 -19.65 -56.51 -6.75
N ASP A 23 -19.21 -57.65 -6.17
CA ASP A 23 -20.05 -58.83 -6.05
C ASP A 23 -20.88 -58.81 -4.77
N ASP A 24 -20.53 -57.99 -3.78
CA ASP A 24 -21.33 -57.73 -2.57
C ASP A 24 -21.39 -56.25 -2.21
N LYS A 25 -22.32 -55.86 -1.32
CA LYS A 25 -22.54 -54.49 -0.91
C LYS A 25 -21.39 -53.90 -0.07
N ALA A 26 -20.75 -54.66 0.78
CA ALA A 26 -19.67 -54.17 1.62
C ALA A 26 -18.46 -53.83 0.78
N GLU A 27 -18.08 -54.72 -0.13
CA GLU A 27 -17.03 -54.50 -1.12
C GLU A 27 -17.31 -53.29 -2.04
N LEU A 28 -18.58 -53.06 -2.38
CA LEU A 28 -19.03 -51.93 -3.21
C LEU A 28 -18.77 -50.59 -2.50
N TYR A 29 -19.10 -50.47 -1.22
CA TYR A 29 -18.83 -49.26 -0.41
C TYR A 29 -17.35 -49.08 -0.16
N GLU A 30 -16.60 -50.17 0.09
CA GLU A 30 -15.13 -50.09 0.23
C GLU A 30 -14.45 -49.61 -1.06
N LYS A 31 -14.84 -50.15 -2.21
CA LYS A 31 -14.36 -49.70 -3.52
C LYS A 31 -14.70 -48.24 -3.81
N ARG A 32 -15.90 -47.80 -3.40
CA ARG A 32 -16.27 -46.37 -3.51
C ARG A 32 -15.36 -45.49 -2.64
N ALA A 33 -15.16 -45.86 -1.36
CA ALA A 33 -14.31 -45.10 -0.44
C ALA A 33 -12.86 -45.04 -0.94
N ARG A 34 -12.32 -46.16 -1.41
CA ARG A 34 -10.98 -46.23 -2.01
C ARG A 34 -10.87 -45.35 -3.25
N LYS A 35 -11.89 -45.38 -4.13
CA LYS A 35 -11.93 -44.52 -5.33
C LYS A 35 -12.05 -43.04 -5.01
N LEU A 36 -12.79 -42.66 -3.97
CA LEU A 36 -12.86 -41.29 -3.47
C LEU A 36 -11.50 -40.83 -2.93
N LEU A 37 -10.81 -41.66 -2.14
CA LEU A 37 -9.47 -41.36 -1.64
C LEU A 37 -8.45 -41.18 -2.78
N GLU A 38 -8.48 -42.05 -3.80
CA GLU A 38 -7.67 -41.89 -5.02
C GLU A 38 -7.95 -40.55 -5.70
N LEU A 39 -9.22 -40.22 -5.93
CA LEU A 39 -9.61 -38.96 -6.58
C LEU A 39 -9.21 -37.73 -5.75
N GLU A 40 -9.28 -37.81 -4.44
CA GLU A 40 -8.81 -36.74 -3.54
C GLU A 40 -7.27 -36.62 -3.56
N GLN A 41 -6.53 -37.74 -3.65
CA GLN A 41 -5.08 -37.72 -3.83
C GLN A 41 -4.69 -37.20 -5.20
N ASP A 42 -5.34 -37.67 -6.27
CA ASP A 42 -5.11 -37.18 -7.64
C ASP A 42 -5.47 -35.69 -7.76
N SER A 43 -6.49 -35.22 -7.04
CA SER A 43 -6.82 -33.77 -7.04
C SER A 43 -5.76 -32.91 -6.37
N LYS A 44 -4.96 -33.49 -5.47
CA LYS A 44 -3.79 -32.83 -4.84
C LYS A 44 -2.54 -32.88 -5.71
N ILE A 45 -2.46 -33.81 -6.67
CA ILE A 45 -1.31 -33.88 -7.60
C ILE A 45 -1.42 -32.72 -8.58
N LEU A 46 -0.42 -31.85 -8.57
CA LEU A 46 -0.28 -30.77 -9.52
C LEU A 46 0.36 -31.30 -10.81
N THR A 47 -0.28 -31.08 -11.93
CA THR A 47 0.18 -31.52 -13.25
C THR A 47 0.21 -30.34 -14.21
N PRO A 48 0.87 -30.45 -15.38
CA PRO A 48 0.79 -29.41 -16.42
C PRO A 48 -0.63 -29.07 -16.89
N SER A 49 -1.63 -29.92 -16.62
CA SER A 49 -3.04 -29.67 -16.87
C SER A 49 -3.75 -28.91 -15.73
N THR A 50 -3.07 -28.67 -14.61
CA THR A 50 -3.58 -27.85 -13.51
C THR A 50 -3.96 -26.46 -14.01
N THR A 51 -5.15 -25.97 -13.65
CA THR A 51 -5.60 -24.64 -14.07
C THR A 51 -4.83 -23.55 -13.34
N VAL A 52 -4.80 -22.35 -13.93
CA VAL A 52 -4.17 -21.18 -13.30
C VAL A 52 -4.81 -20.86 -11.95
N ASP A 53 -6.16 -20.95 -11.82
CA ASP A 53 -6.85 -20.73 -10.55
C ASP A 53 -6.38 -21.69 -9.45
N LYS A 54 -6.32 -22.98 -9.76
CA LYS A 54 -5.87 -23.99 -8.78
C LYS A 54 -4.42 -23.74 -8.35
N TRP A 55 -3.54 -23.49 -9.32
CA TRP A 55 -2.13 -23.22 -9.03
C TRP A 55 -1.95 -21.92 -8.25
N ALA A 56 -2.57 -20.82 -8.67
CA ALA A 56 -2.41 -19.53 -8.02
C ALA A 56 -2.81 -19.58 -6.53
N MET A 57 -3.93 -20.24 -6.20
CA MET A 57 -4.33 -20.41 -4.79
C MET A 57 -3.33 -21.24 -4.02
N THR A 58 -2.86 -22.36 -4.59
CA THR A 58 -1.81 -23.20 -3.98
C THR A 58 -0.52 -22.40 -3.76
N ALA A 59 -0.06 -21.63 -4.76
CA ALA A 59 1.15 -20.83 -4.66
C ALA A 59 1.03 -19.69 -3.62
N TYR A 60 -0.13 -19.04 -3.53
CA TYR A 60 -0.38 -18.04 -2.50
C TYR A 60 -0.34 -18.64 -1.10
N ASP A 61 -1.01 -19.76 -0.87
CA ASP A 61 -1.09 -20.39 0.44
C ASP A 61 0.26 -21.00 0.86
N THR A 62 1.08 -21.43 -0.10
CA THR A 62 2.41 -22.01 0.17
C THR A 62 3.49 -20.94 0.35
N TYR A 63 3.59 -19.96 -0.56
CA TYR A 63 4.74 -19.05 -0.62
C TYR A 63 4.45 -17.65 -0.07
N LYS A 64 3.18 -17.31 0.20
CA LYS A 64 2.74 -15.98 0.65
C LYS A 64 1.90 -16.03 1.92
N ALA A 65 1.82 -17.17 2.62
CA ALA A 65 0.98 -17.34 3.82
C ALA A 65 1.19 -16.23 4.87
N ASP A 66 2.44 -15.82 5.11
CA ASP A 66 2.79 -14.81 6.12
C ASP A 66 2.79 -13.37 5.58
N VAL A 67 2.42 -13.17 4.31
CA VAL A 67 2.42 -11.82 3.70
C VAL A 67 1.14 -11.08 4.08
N LYS A 68 1.26 -9.98 4.85
CA LYS A 68 0.12 -9.14 5.28
C LYS A 68 -0.77 -8.66 4.13
N GLY A 69 -0.23 -8.52 2.91
CA GLY A 69 -0.96 -8.10 1.71
C GLY A 69 -1.59 -9.25 0.91
N LEU A 70 -1.64 -10.48 1.45
CA LEU A 70 -2.23 -11.62 0.75
C LEU A 70 -3.73 -11.44 0.40
N PRO A 71 -4.59 -10.88 1.27
CA PRO A 71 -5.98 -10.63 0.91
C PRO A 71 -6.12 -9.72 -0.32
N GLU A 72 -5.35 -8.65 -0.39
CA GLU A 72 -5.35 -7.71 -1.52
C GLU A 72 -4.80 -8.36 -2.81
N MET A 73 -3.81 -9.25 -2.68
CA MET A 73 -3.32 -10.05 -3.80
C MET A 73 -4.42 -10.96 -4.34
N LYS A 74 -5.09 -11.73 -3.48
CA LYS A 74 -6.20 -12.60 -3.87
C LYS A 74 -7.37 -11.82 -4.49
N LEU A 75 -7.69 -10.64 -3.96
CA LEU A 75 -8.71 -9.76 -4.52
C LEU A 75 -8.33 -9.27 -5.92
N ARG A 76 -7.09 -8.83 -6.12
CA ARG A 76 -6.59 -8.37 -7.42
C ARG A 76 -6.53 -9.51 -8.43
N TYR A 77 -6.07 -10.69 -8.01
CA TYR A 77 -6.13 -11.91 -8.81
C TYR A 77 -7.53 -12.21 -9.31
N GLY A 78 -8.50 -12.27 -8.40
CA GLY A 78 -9.91 -12.54 -8.72
C GLY A 78 -10.54 -11.50 -9.64
N LYS A 79 -10.11 -10.24 -9.54
CA LYS A 79 -10.63 -9.16 -10.38
C LYS A 79 -10.04 -9.11 -11.79
N TYR A 80 -8.75 -9.39 -11.95
CA TYR A 80 -8.04 -9.13 -13.22
C TYR A 80 -7.47 -10.37 -13.89
N ILE A 81 -7.00 -11.38 -13.14
CA ILE A 81 -6.29 -12.52 -13.68
C ILE A 81 -7.23 -13.70 -13.89
N SER A 82 -7.95 -14.13 -12.86
CA SER A 82 -8.85 -15.29 -12.91
C SER A 82 -9.88 -15.21 -14.04
N PRO A 83 -10.59 -14.09 -14.28
CA PRO A 83 -11.58 -14.02 -15.36
C PRO A 83 -10.97 -14.14 -16.75
N ALA A 84 -9.66 -13.87 -16.90
CA ALA A 84 -8.99 -13.89 -18.20
C ALA A 84 -8.34 -15.24 -18.54
N ILE A 85 -7.74 -15.89 -17.54
CA ILE A 85 -6.92 -17.10 -17.74
C ILE A 85 -7.14 -18.17 -16.66
N GLY A 86 -7.96 -17.93 -15.65
CA GLY A 86 -8.08 -18.79 -14.47
C GLY A 86 -8.40 -20.24 -14.77
N VAL A 87 -9.30 -20.49 -15.72
CA VAL A 87 -9.75 -21.85 -16.13
C VAL A 87 -8.80 -22.53 -17.13
N ILE A 88 -7.81 -21.80 -17.64
CA ILE A 88 -6.86 -22.34 -18.64
C ILE A 88 -5.84 -23.21 -17.92
N PRO A 89 -5.46 -24.39 -18.47
CA PRO A 89 -4.30 -25.15 -17.98
C PRO A 89 -3.05 -24.27 -18.00
N ILE A 90 -2.30 -24.26 -16.89
CA ILE A 90 -1.17 -23.33 -16.71
C ILE A 90 -0.10 -23.48 -17.80
N SER A 91 0.08 -24.69 -18.30
CA SER A 91 1.02 -24.99 -19.39
C SER A 91 0.60 -24.45 -20.77
N LYS A 92 -0.67 -24.02 -20.91
CA LYS A 92 -1.22 -23.51 -22.19
C LYS A 92 -1.34 -21.98 -22.22
N VAL A 93 -1.00 -21.30 -21.13
CA VAL A 93 -1.06 -19.83 -21.07
C VAL A 93 0.08 -19.23 -21.90
N THR A 94 -0.25 -18.24 -22.70
CA THR A 94 0.68 -17.55 -23.60
C THR A 94 1.08 -16.17 -23.08
N ALA A 95 2.24 -15.67 -23.51
CA ALA A 95 2.70 -14.31 -23.17
C ALA A 95 1.71 -13.23 -23.64
N ILE A 96 1.03 -13.44 -24.77
CA ILE A 96 0.01 -12.52 -25.30
C ILE A 96 -1.16 -12.40 -24.32
N GLN A 97 -1.64 -13.51 -23.75
CA GLN A 97 -2.71 -13.49 -22.77
C GLN A 97 -2.31 -12.72 -21.51
N CYS A 98 -1.09 -12.94 -20.99
CA CYS A 98 -0.55 -12.19 -19.87
C CYS A 98 -0.43 -10.68 -20.17
N GLN A 99 0.06 -10.33 -21.36
CA GLN A 99 0.17 -8.94 -21.80
C GLN A 99 -1.20 -8.27 -21.92
N ASN A 100 -2.20 -8.97 -22.47
CA ASN A 100 -3.55 -8.44 -22.63
C ASN A 100 -4.22 -8.13 -21.28
N ILE A 101 -3.92 -8.88 -20.21
CA ILE A 101 -4.39 -8.58 -18.86
C ILE A 101 -3.85 -7.22 -18.41
N LEU A 102 -2.56 -6.96 -18.62
CA LEU A 102 -1.96 -5.67 -18.28
C LEU A 102 -2.49 -4.53 -19.15
N ASN A 103 -2.65 -4.76 -20.45
CA ASN A 103 -3.14 -3.72 -21.37
C ASN A 103 -4.54 -3.21 -21.01
N LYS A 104 -5.40 -4.06 -20.42
CA LYS A 104 -6.71 -3.65 -19.91
C LYS A 104 -6.62 -2.70 -18.71
N CYS A 105 -5.45 -2.58 -18.08
CA CYS A 105 -5.18 -1.65 -16.98
C CYS A 105 -4.54 -0.34 -17.46
N SER A 106 -4.48 -0.08 -18.77
CA SER A 106 -4.02 1.21 -19.32
C SER A 106 -4.79 2.37 -18.71
N GLY A 107 -4.08 3.45 -18.39
CA GLY A 107 -4.64 4.61 -17.70
C GLY A 107 -4.77 4.47 -16.17
N MET A 108 -4.60 3.25 -15.62
CA MET A 108 -4.53 3.08 -14.16
C MET A 108 -3.18 3.52 -13.62
N SER A 109 -3.08 3.65 -12.28
CA SER A 109 -1.83 4.06 -11.64
C SER A 109 -0.69 3.07 -11.92
N PHE A 110 0.53 3.60 -12.11
CA PHE A 110 1.74 2.80 -12.29
C PHE A 110 1.89 1.72 -11.20
N SER A 111 1.66 2.09 -9.92
CA SER A 111 1.77 1.15 -8.79
C SER A 111 0.77 -0.01 -8.91
N HIS A 112 -0.44 0.24 -9.42
CA HIS A 112 -1.44 -0.81 -9.63
C HIS A 112 -1.01 -1.78 -10.73
N CYS A 113 -0.62 -1.24 -11.88
CA CYS A 113 -0.17 -2.02 -13.03
C CYS A 113 1.09 -2.84 -12.70
N ASP A 114 2.03 -2.25 -11.96
CA ASP A 114 3.26 -2.94 -11.56
C ASP A 114 3.01 -4.07 -10.55
N LYS A 115 2.11 -3.87 -9.58
CA LYS A 115 1.69 -4.94 -8.68
C LYS A 115 1.04 -6.11 -9.44
N LEU A 116 0.18 -5.81 -10.41
CA LEU A 116 -0.44 -6.84 -11.24
C LEU A 116 0.60 -7.59 -12.10
N ARG A 117 1.58 -6.88 -12.66
CA ARG A 117 2.71 -7.47 -13.38
C ARG A 117 3.54 -8.39 -12.48
N GLN A 118 3.87 -7.94 -11.27
CA GLN A 118 4.62 -8.73 -10.29
C GLN A 118 3.84 -9.98 -9.89
N GLU A 119 2.53 -9.89 -9.76
CA GLU A 119 1.66 -11.00 -9.40
C GLU A 119 1.58 -12.05 -10.52
N LEU A 120 1.41 -11.63 -11.76
CA LEU A 120 1.50 -12.53 -12.92
C LEU A 120 2.86 -13.23 -12.96
N ARG A 121 3.96 -12.48 -12.78
CA ARG A 121 5.31 -13.07 -12.76
C ARG A 121 5.47 -14.07 -11.64
N PHE A 122 5.01 -13.78 -10.43
CA PHE A 122 5.07 -14.68 -9.28
C PHE A 122 4.35 -16.00 -9.54
N ILE A 123 3.10 -15.95 -10.07
CA ILE A 123 2.30 -17.15 -10.35
C ILE A 123 3.02 -18.07 -11.34
N PHE A 124 3.57 -17.52 -12.41
CA PHE A 124 4.23 -18.33 -13.43
C PHE A 124 5.69 -18.68 -13.09
N GLU A 125 6.38 -17.88 -12.28
CA GLU A 125 7.71 -18.23 -11.78
C GLU A 125 7.63 -19.41 -10.81
N SER A 126 6.72 -19.34 -9.85
CA SER A 126 6.48 -20.46 -8.94
C SER A 126 6.01 -21.73 -9.67
N ALA A 127 5.27 -21.59 -10.78
CA ALA A 127 4.89 -22.74 -11.61
C ALA A 127 6.11 -23.34 -12.37
N LEU A 128 7.04 -22.50 -12.80
CA LEU A 128 8.29 -22.93 -13.42
C LEU A 128 9.18 -23.67 -12.41
N GLU A 129 9.34 -23.13 -11.21
CA GLU A 129 10.10 -23.74 -10.10
C GLU A 129 9.53 -25.08 -9.64
N ASN A 130 8.25 -25.34 -9.89
CA ASN A 130 7.58 -26.61 -9.58
C ASN A 130 7.33 -27.50 -10.83
N ASP A 131 8.06 -27.28 -11.90
CA ASP A 131 8.03 -28.08 -13.14
C ASP A 131 6.67 -28.21 -13.83
N LEU A 132 5.70 -27.31 -13.52
CA LEU A 132 4.40 -27.31 -14.17
C LEU A 132 4.44 -26.68 -15.57
N ILE A 133 5.42 -25.84 -15.81
CA ILE A 133 5.67 -25.18 -17.10
C ILE A 133 7.17 -25.16 -17.40
N ARG A 134 7.51 -25.12 -18.71
CA ARG A 134 8.92 -25.05 -19.16
C ARG A 134 9.44 -23.63 -19.32
N LYS A 135 8.57 -22.62 -19.33
CA LYS A 135 8.91 -21.22 -19.55
C LYS A 135 7.85 -20.32 -18.92
N ASN A 136 8.29 -19.27 -18.24
CA ASN A 136 7.39 -18.28 -17.67
C ASN A 136 6.84 -17.34 -18.76
N PRO A 137 5.52 -17.39 -19.10
CA PRO A 137 4.93 -16.52 -20.11
C PRO A 137 4.87 -15.05 -19.68
N ALA A 138 4.97 -14.76 -18.39
CA ALA A 138 4.93 -13.39 -17.84
C ALA A 138 6.32 -12.75 -17.69
N SER A 139 7.42 -13.45 -18.05
CA SER A 139 8.80 -12.97 -17.84
C SER A 139 9.08 -11.64 -18.54
N LYS A 140 8.59 -11.47 -19.77
CA LYS A 140 8.89 -10.33 -20.67
C LYS A 140 7.72 -9.37 -20.88
N ILE A 141 6.63 -9.48 -20.10
CA ILE A 141 5.49 -8.56 -20.23
C ILE A 141 5.88 -7.14 -19.82
N LYS A 142 5.36 -6.15 -20.55
CA LYS A 142 5.64 -4.72 -20.36
C LYS A 142 4.46 -4.02 -19.72
N LEU A 143 4.75 -3.02 -18.91
CA LEU A 143 3.69 -2.15 -18.40
C LEU A 143 3.06 -1.38 -19.57
N PRO A 144 1.72 -1.20 -19.56
CA PRO A 144 1.04 -0.29 -20.47
C PRO A 144 1.38 1.16 -20.10
N ASP A 145 0.83 2.08 -20.85
CA ASP A 145 0.86 3.49 -20.43
C ASP A 145 0.06 3.64 -19.13
N CYS A 146 0.75 4.09 -18.09
CA CYS A 146 0.23 4.18 -16.74
C CYS A 146 0.31 5.63 -16.23
N SER A 147 -0.72 6.09 -15.55
CA SER A 147 -0.64 7.38 -14.86
C SER A 147 0.41 7.30 -13.74
N LYS A 148 1.43 8.15 -13.85
CA LYS A 148 2.36 8.39 -12.76
C LYS A 148 1.69 9.42 -11.84
N GLY A 149 1.10 8.96 -10.75
CA GLY A 149 0.64 9.87 -9.72
C GLY A 149 1.85 10.62 -9.15
N SER A 150 1.90 11.92 -9.32
CA SER A 150 2.84 12.77 -8.59
C SER A 150 2.25 13.07 -7.22
N ARG A 151 3.02 12.84 -6.18
CA ARG A 151 2.68 13.39 -4.86
C ARG A 151 3.26 14.77 -4.80
N ARG A 152 2.40 15.77 -4.71
CA ARG A 152 2.81 17.17 -4.59
C ARG A 152 2.80 17.64 -3.14
N SER A 153 3.48 18.75 -2.89
CA SER A 153 3.22 19.57 -1.70
C SER A 153 1.89 20.29 -1.83
N ILE A 154 1.28 20.61 -0.72
CA ILE A 154 0.12 21.51 -0.74
C ILE A 154 0.58 22.94 -1.09
N THR A 155 -0.32 23.71 -1.69
CA THR A 155 -0.10 25.13 -1.97
C THR A 155 -0.18 25.96 -0.68
N ASP A 156 0.30 27.20 -0.71
CA ASP A 156 0.20 28.10 0.44
C ASP A 156 -1.26 28.46 0.75
N ASP A 157 -2.10 28.53 -0.27
CA ASP A 157 -3.55 28.72 -0.13
C ASP A 157 -4.20 27.52 0.57
N GLU A 158 -3.92 26.28 0.10
CA GLU A 158 -4.39 25.06 0.76
C GLU A 158 -3.89 24.96 2.21
N ARG A 159 -2.64 25.41 2.47
CA ARG A 159 -2.07 25.46 3.82
C ARG A 159 -2.83 26.42 4.72
N THR A 160 -3.12 27.62 4.24
CA THR A 160 -3.88 28.63 4.97
C THR A 160 -5.26 28.08 5.37
N HIS A 161 -5.96 27.48 4.42
CA HIS A 161 -7.26 26.87 4.65
C HIS A 161 -7.17 25.65 5.59
N LEU A 162 -6.10 24.84 5.52
CA LEU A 162 -5.88 23.72 6.44
C LEU A 162 -5.81 24.18 7.90
N TYR A 163 -5.04 25.23 8.19
CA TYR A 163 -4.94 25.76 9.55
C TYR A 163 -6.24 26.41 10.02
N ALA A 164 -6.97 27.09 9.13
CA ALA A 164 -8.27 27.65 9.43
C ALA A 164 -9.31 26.57 9.84
N VAL A 165 -9.41 25.49 9.05
CA VAL A 165 -10.34 24.37 9.37
C VAL A 165 -9.89 23.59 10.60
N TYR A 166 -8.58 23.45 10.84
CA TYR A 166 -8.06 22.88 12.08
C TYR A 166 -8.44 23.74 13.30
N GLY A 167 -8.33 25.06 13.22
CA GLY A 167 -8.76 25.98 14.26
C GLY A 167 -10.23 25.76 14.68
N SER A 168 -11.08 25.45 13.70
CA SER A 168 -12.50 25.21 13.89
C SER A 168 -12.85 23.77 14.32
N TYR A 169 -12.02 22.78 14.02
CA TYR A 169 -12.28 21.36 14.31
C TYR A 169 -11.03 20.62 14.75
N LYS A 170 -10.83 20.56 16.06
CA LYS A 170 -9.63 19.97 16.69
C LYS A 170 -9.27 18.54 16.30
N PRO A 171 -10.20 17.63 15.95
CA PRO A 171 -9.82 16.29 15.45
C PRO A 171 -8.95 16.29 14.20
N PHE A 172 -8.84 17.42 13.45
CA PHE A 172 -7.88 17.57 12.37
C PHE A 172 -6.41 17.69 12.84
N LEU A 173 -6.15 17.68 14.15
CA LEU A 173 -4.81 17.58 14.74
C LEU A 173 -3.99 16.43 14.13
N LEU A 174 -4.64 15.31 13.77
CA LEU A 174 -3.99 14.21 13.06
C LEU A 174 -3.26 14.67 11.79
N PHE A 175 -3.87 15.55 11.02
CA PHE A 175 -3.30 16.09 9.78
C PHE A 175 -2.22 17.14 10.05
N ILE A 176 -2.33 17.88 11.17
CA ILE A 176 -1.28 18.79 11.61
C ILE A 176 -0.02 18.02 12.02
N LEU A 177 -0.15 16.87 12.70
CA LEU A 177 0.98 15.97 12.97
C LEU A 177 1.65 15.46 11.69
N MET A 178 0.89 15.29 10.61
CA MET A 178 1.44 14.89 9.32
C MET A 178 2.25 16.00 8.63
N ILE A 179 1.77 17.25 8.69
CA ILE A 179 2.43 18.39 8.03
C ILE A 179 3.55 18.99 8.88
N GLU A 180 3.46 18.97 10.21
CA GLU A 180 4.45 19.62 11.09
C GLU A 180 5.50 18.65 11.65
N CYS A 181 5.20 17.34 11.74
CA CYS A 181 6.11 16.31 12.23
C CYS A 181 6.39 15.22 11.21
N GLY A 182 5.87 15.31 10.00
CA GLY A 182 6.09 14.34 8.94
C GLY A 182 5.59 12.93 9.25
N CYS A 183 4.58 12.77 10.11
CA CYS A 183 4.02 11.47 10.44
C CYS A 183 3.36 10.80 9.23
N ARG A 184 3.49 9.48 9.12
CA ARG A 184 2.58 8.70 8.26
C ARG A 184 1.20 8.67 8.89
N PRO A 185 0.11 8.49 8.12
CA PRO A 185 -1.25 8.41 8.69
C PRO A 185 -1.36 7.42 9.85
N GLY A 186 -0.83 6.20 9.68
CA GLY A 186 -0.86 5.18 10.73
C GLY A 186 -0.02 5.54 11.94
N GLU A 187 1.13 6.19 11.76
CA GLU A 187 1.97 6.70 12.86
C GLU A 187 1.21 7.76 13.66
N ALA A 188 0.62 8.75 12.98
CA ALA A 188 -0.16 9.81 13.63
C ALA A 188 -1.35 9.26 14.45
N CYS A 189 -1.99 8.18 13.97
CA CYS A 189 -3.06 7.50 14.71
C CYS A 189 -2.59 6.77 15.96
N GLU A 190 -1.30 6.44 16.08
CA GLU A 190 -0.75 5.63 17.18
C GLU A 190 -0.01 6.43 18.25
N LEU A 191 0.22 7.72 18.04
CA LEU A 191 0.93 8.59 18.97
C LEU A 191 0.17 8.74 20.30
N LEU A 192 0.91 8.57 21.39
CA LEU A 192 0.43 8.71 22.76
C LEU A 192 1.15 9.86 23.46
N GLY A 193 0.58 10.41 24.53
CA GLY A 193 1.23 11.47 25.33
C GLY A 193 2.62 11.09 25.83
N ARG A 194 2.88 9.81 26.15
CA ARG A 194 4.21 9.32 26.54
C ARG A 194 5.27 9.38 25.43
N ASP A 195 4.87 9.63 24.20
CA ASP A 195 5.79 9.79 23.07
C ASP A 195 6.35 11.20 22.96
N ILE A 196 5.91 12.11 23.82
CA ILE A 196 6.39 13.50 23.91
C ILE A 196 7.56 13.56 24.90
N ASP A 197 8.75 13.86 24.41
CA ASP A 197 9.89 14.27 25.26
C ASP A 197 9.74 15.77 25.58
N HIS A 198 9.19 16.07 26.73
CA HIS A 198 8.93 17.44 27.18
C HIS A 198 10.22 18.27 27.41
N LYS A 199 11.34 17.61 27.76
CA LYS A 199 12.61 18.30 28.02
C LYS A 199 13.25 18.81 26.73
N LYS A 200 13.18 18.00 25.67
CA LYS A 200 13.79 18.31 24.37
C LYS A 200 12.79 18.83 23.35
N LYS A 201 11.49 18.83 23.65
CA LYS A 201 10.39 19.08 22.70
C LYS A 201 10.51 18.19 21.45
N LEU A 202 10.70 16.89 21.67
CA LEU A 202 10.78 15.90 20.59
C LEU A 202 9.58 14.97 20.65
N LEU A 203 9.09 14.55 19.51
CA LEU A 203 8.08 13.52 19.34
C LEU A 203 8.75 12.21 18.93
N HIS A 204 8.60 11.15 19.71
CA HIS A 204 9.07 9.82 19.40
C HIS A 204 8.06 9.11 18.48
N ILE A 205 8.38 8.96 17.22
CA ILE A 205 7.57 8.22 16.27
C ILE A 205 8.07 6.78 16.20
N ARG A 206 7.34 5.88 16.86
CA ARG A 206 7.69 4.44 16.89
C ARG A 206 7.39 3.79 15.56
N GLY A 207 8.41 3.25 14.92
CA GLY A 207 8.33 2.59 13.64
C GLY A 207 8.32 1.07 13.76
N THR A 208 7.41 0.40 13.04
CA THR A 208 7.28 -1.05 13.06
C THR A 208 7.76 -1.74 11.78
N LYS A 209 7.97 -0.99 10.69
CA LYS A 209 8.25 -1.57 9.36
C LYS A 209 9.73 -1.66 8.99
N THR A 210 10.55 -0.71 9.44
CA THR A 210 11.99 -0.65 9.13
C THR A 210 12.74 -0.02 10.30
N LYS A 211 14.05 -0.29 10.44
CA LYS A 211 14.91 0.35 11.47
C LYS A 211 14.86 1.89 11.40
N ASN A 212 14.72 2.46 10.22
CA ASN A 212 14.66 3.92 10.03
C ASN A 212 13.29 4.53 10.34
N SER A 213 12.24 3.72 10.56
CA SER A 213 10.93 4.24 10.91
C SER A 213 10.81 4.66 12.38
N ASP A 214 11.65 4.13 13.27
CA ASP A 214 11.77 4.58 14.65
C ASP A 214 12.65 5.83 14.70
N ARG A 215 12.07 6.96 15.13
CA ARG A 215 12.75 8.26 15.06
C ARG A 215 12.18 9.29 16.02
N TYR A 216 13.00 10.28 16.31
CA TYR A 216 12.58 11.50 17.01
C TYR A 216 12.49 12.67 16.05
N VAL A 217 11.42 13.45 16.13
CA VAL A 217 11.23 14.67 15.35
C VAL A 217 10.99 15.87 16.24
N PRO A 218 11.53 17.06 15.92
CA PRO A 218 11.22 18.28 16.66
C PRO A 218 9.72 18.59 16.60
N ILE A 219 9.17 19.07 17.71
CA ILE A 219 7.78 19.54 17.76
C ILE A 219 7.82 21.08 17.68
N PRO A 220 7.19 21.70 16.68
CA PRO A 220 7.03 23.16 16.63
C PRO A 220 6.33 23.69 17.87
N ASP A 221 6.73 24.88 18.34
CA ASP A 221 6.25 25.41 19.62
C ASP A 221 4.72 25.53 19.69
N ALA A 222 4.06 25.97 18.65
CA ALA A 222 2.60 26.08 18.59
C ALA A 222 1.91 24.71 18.74
N LEU A 223 2.44 23.68 18.03
CA LEU A 223 1.93 22.32 18.16
C LEU A 223 2.22 21.76 19.56
N TYR A 224 3.43 22.00 20.10
CA TYR A 224 3.78 21.57 21.47
C TYR A 224 2.79 22.12 22.50
N GLN A 225 2.44 23.40 22.45
CA GLN A 225 1.47 24.00 23.37
C GLN A 225 0.08 23.31 23.27
N THR A 226 -0.26 22.79 22.11
CA THR A 226 -1.53 22.09 21.89
C THR A 226 -1.54 20.68 22.49
N ILE A 227 -0.39 19.97 22.46
CA ILE A 227 -0.34 18.54 22.80
C ILE A 227 0.33 18.24 24.15
N LYS A 228 1.01 19.21 24.76
CA LYS A 228 1.84 19.03 25.98
C LYS A 228 1.09 18.43 27.17
N ASP A 229 -0.20 18.70 27.29
CA ASP A 229 -1.02 18.26 28.43
C ASP A 229 -1.71 16.89 28.17
N THR A 230 -1.37 16.22 27.05
CA THR A 230 -1.87 14.88 26.74
C THR A 230 -1.34 13.89 27.78
N LYS A 231 -2.23 13.15 28.44
CA LYS A 231 -1.82 12.15 29.45
C LYS A 231 -1.00 11.04 28.79
N PRO A 232 -0.08 10.39 29.51
CA PRO A 232 0.89 9.45 28.94
C PRO A 232 0.28 8.30 28.10
N PHE A 233 -0.90 7.83 28.46
CA PHE A 233 -1.57 6.71 27.79
C PHE A 233 -2.73 7.12 26.89
N ASP A 234 -3.03 8.43 26.82
CA ASP A 234 -4.03 8.96 25.92
C ASP A 234 -3.43 9.18 24.53
N TYR A 235 -4.23 8.99 23.50
CA TYR A 235 -3.82 9.30 22.13
C TYR A 235 -3.72 10.81 21.94
N ILE A 236 -2.68 11.28 21.25
CA ILE A 236 -2.50 12.71 20.92
C ILE A 236 -3.64 13.19 20.02
N SER A 237 -4.05 12.34 19.07
CA SER A 237 -5.20 12.61 18.19
C SER A 237 -6.18 11.44 18.26
N PRO A 238 -7.06 11.39 19.29
CA PRO A 238 -8.02 10.31 19.42
C PRO A 238 -9.21 10.46 18.47
N ASN A 239 -9.90 9.35 18.21
CA ASN A 239 -11.23 9.39 17.60
C ASN A 239 -12.29 9.90 18.61
N ASN A 240 -13.54 10.04 18.17
CA ASN A 240 -14.64 10.55 19.02
C ASN A 240 -14.91 9.71 20.29
N ALA A 241 -14.41 8.49 20.35
CA ALA A 241 -14.52 7.62 21.53
C ALA A 241 -13.25 7.62 22.41
N GLY A 242 -12.33 8.56 22.21
CA GLY A 242 -11.06 8.65 22.95
C GLY A 242 -10.05 7.56 22.59
N ARG A 243 -10.26 6.81 21.51
CA ARG A 243 -9.43 5.66 21.11
C ARG A 243 -8.66 5.94 19.83
N LYS A 244 -7.74 5.04 19.49
CA LYS A 244 -7.03 5.03 18.21
C LYS A 244 -8.01 5.08 17.03
N HIS A 245 -7.67 5.83 15.99
CA HIS A 245 -8.37 5.76 14.73
C HIS A 245 -8.20 4.39 14.07
N SER A 246 -9.32 3.73 13.72
CA SER A 246 -9.33 2.63 12.76
C SER A 246 -9.16 3.18 11.34
N GLU A 247 -8.89 2.30 10.38
CA GLU A 247 -8.81 2.69 8.96
C GLU A 247 -10.09 3.38 8.48
N ASP A 248 -11.27 2.85 8.85
CA ASP A 248 -12.55 3.46 8.51
C ASP A 248 -12.74 4.84 9.17
N SER A 249 -12.38 4.98 10.44
CA SER A 249 -12.42 6.25 11.17
C SER A 249 -11.48 7.28 10.54
N TYR A 250 -10.25 6.90 10.16
CA TYR A 250 -9.32 7.75 9.43
C TYR A 250 -9.88 8.16 8.07
N ASN A 251 -10.43 7.23 7.31
CA ASN A 251 -11.01 7.51 5.99
C ASN A 251 -12.22 8.47 6.08
N LYS A 252 -13.05 8.35 7.13
CA LYS A 252 -14.13 9.30 7.41
C LYS A 252 -13.59 10.69 7.73
N LEU A 253 -12.56 10.76 8.58
CA LEU A 253 -11.91 12.04 8.94
C LEU A 253 -11.26 12.71 7.72
N SER A 254 -10.60 11.93 6.86
CA SER A 254 -9.99 12.41 5.61
C SER A 254 -11.02 12.98 4.63
N ARG A 255 -12.15 12.28 4.45
CA ARG A 255 -13.27 12.79 3.62
C ARG A 255 -13.85 14.07 4.21
N ARG A 256 -13.97 14.16 5.53
CA ARG A 256 -14.41 15.37 6.19
C ARG A 256 -13.41 16.51 5.98
N LEU A 257 -12.10 16.27 6.12
CA LEU A 257 -11.08 17.27 5.83
C LEU A 257 -11.23 17.84 4.41
N LYS A 258 -11.31 16.97 3.39
CA LYS A 258 -11.49 17.40 2.00
C LYS A 258 -12.75 18.26 1.82
N ARG A 259 -13.84 17.90 2.50
CA ARG A 259 -15.08 18.68 2.50
C ARG A 259 -14.89 20.05 3.13
N GLU A 260 -14.33 20.11 4.33
CA GLU A 260 -14.15 21.37 5.07
C GLU A 260 -13.15 22.30 4.35
N LEU A 261 -12.11 21.75 3.72
CA LEU A 261 -11.18 22.52 2.88
C LEU A 261 -11.93 23.16 1.70
N ASN A 262 -12.72 22.39 0.95
CA ASN A 262 -13.53 22.93 -0.15
C ASN A 262 -14.46 24.04 0.33
N LEU A 263 -15.13 23.87 1.47
CA LEU A 263 -16.00 24.89 2.04
C LEU A 263 -15.23 26.15 2.45
N SER A 264 -14.10 25.98 3.11
CA SER A 264 -13.23 27.08 3.53
C SER A 264 -12.67 27.87 2.32
N MET A 265 -12.42 27.19 1.20
CA MET A 265 -11.99 27.77 -0.07
C MET A 265 -13.15 28.34 -0.90
N GLY A 266 -14.37 28.39 -0.37
CA GLY A 266 -15.53 29.05 -1.00
C GLY A 266 -16.39 28.13 -1.88
N CYS A 267 -16.27 26.81 -1.79
CA CYS A 267 -17.14 25.90 -2.52
C CYS A 267 -18.60 26.07 -2.09
N ARG A 268 -19.49 26.13 -3.08
CA ARG A 268 -20.94 26.23 -2.84
C ARG A 268 -21.52 24.89 -2.39
N THR A 269 -22.64 24.95 -1.66
CA THR A 269 -23.40 23.78 -1.25
C THR A 269 -24.85 23.85 -1.71
N TYR A 270 -25.39 22.69 -2.04
CA TYR A 270 -26.82 22.51 -2.26
C TYR A 270 -27.29 21.27 -1.49
N ARG A 271 -28.32 21.42 -0.65
CA ARG A 271 -28.85 20.35 0.23
C ARG A 271 -27.72 19.61 1.01
N ASN A 272 -26.78 20.40 1.56
CA ASN A 272 -25.60 19.91 2.28
C ASN A 272 -24.58 19.11 1.44
N ALA A 273 -24.72 19.02 0.11
CA ALA A 273 -23.73 18.46 -0.79
C ALA A 273 -22.88 19.57 -1.41
N LEU A 274 -21.58 19.32 -1.61
CA LEU A 274 -20.72 20.24 -2.35
C LEU A 274 -21.14 20.27 -3.82
N VAL A 275 -21.10 21.47 -4.43
CA VAL A 275 -21.47 21.69 -5.83
C VAL A 275 -20.25 22.17 -6.61
N PRO A 276 -19.92 21.53 -7.75
CA PRO A 276 -18.80 21.96 -8.60
C PRO A 276 -18.93 23.43 -9.05
N PRO A 277 -17.80 24.10 -9.39
CA PRO A 277 -16.44 23.55 -9.34
C PRO A 277 -15.92 23.41 -7.90
N TYR A 278 -15.07 22.41 -7.68
CA TYR A 278 -14.41 22.22 -6.39
C TYR A 278 -13.10 23.03 -6.39
N PRO A 279 -12.90 23.98 -5.44
CA PRO A 279 -11.65 24.75 -5.38
C PRO A 279 -10.45 23.93 -4.91
N LEU A 280 -10.66 22.94 -4.03
CA LEU A 280 -9.59 22.02 -3.63
C LEU A 280 -9.19 21.16 -4.83
N ALA A 281 -7.89 21.09 -5.12
CA ALA A 281 -7.39 20.32 -6.25
C ALA A 281 -7.74 18.83 -6.15
N ASP A 282 -8.10 18.20 -7.28
CA ASP A 282 -8.53 16.80 -7.35
C ASP A 282 -7.47 15.80 -6.87
N ASP A 283 -6.19 16.15 -7.00
CA ASP A 283 -5.04 15.35 -6.58
C ASP A 283 -4.67 15.54 -5.10
N PHE A 284 -5.40 16.38 -4.36
CA PHE A 284 -5.19 16.50 -2.92
C PHE A 284 -5.54 15.20 -2.22
N GLU A 285 -4.55 14.60 -1.61
CA GLU A 285 -4.68 13.48 -0.68
C GLU A 285 -4.00 13.83 0.66
N PRO A 286 -4.54 13.41 1.81
CA PRO A 286 -3.92 13.74 3.10
C PRO A 286 -2.43 13.38 3.20
N TYR A 287 -1.95 12.44 2.40
CA TYR A 287 -0.53 12.10 2.33
C TYR A 287 0.34 13.24 1.73
N CYS A 288 -0.27 14.18 0.98
CA CYS A 288 0.41 15.39 0.49
C CYS A 288 0.96 16.22 1.67
N LEU A 289 0.31 16.19 2.84
CA LEU A 289 0.75 16.90 4.04
C LEU A 289 2.13 16.43 4.51
N ARG A 290 2.35 15.13 4.55
CA ARG A 290 3.66 14.58 4.86
C ARG A 290 4.69 14.88 3.76
N HIS A 291 4.28 14.89 2.50
CA HIS A 291 5.15 15.29 1.40
C HIS A 291 5.57 16.76 1.55
N THR A 292 4.62 17.62 1.94
CA THR A 292 4.87 19.04 2.25
C THR A 292 5.92 19.20 3.34
N TYR A 293 5.85 18.46 4.43
CA TYR A 293 6.89 18.48 5.46
C TYR A 293 8.29 18.19 4.90
N CYS A 294 8.42 17.21 4.00
CA CYS A 294 9.70 16.92 3.35
C CYS A 294 10.18 18.08 2.47
N THR A 295 9.28 18.70 1.74
CA THR A 295 9.58 19.88 0.90
C THR A 295 9.95 21.10 1.77
N ASP A 296 9.27 21.29 2.91
CA ASP A 296 9.59 22.35 3.86
C ASP A 296 10.97 22.16 4.48
N LEU A 297 11.37 20.91 4.80
CA LEU A 297 12.75 20.62 5.23
C LEU A 297 13.78 20.99 4.15
N CYS A 298 13.47 20.69 2.88
CA CYS A 298 14.34 21.08 1.76
C CYS A 298 14.45 22.61 1.65
N LYS A 299 13.33 23.31 1.63
CA LYS A 299 13.28 24.79 1.58
C LYS A 299 13.96 25.45 2.79
N ALA A 300 13.92 24.81 3.95
CA ALA A 300 14.62 25.25 5.16
C ALA A 300 16.14 24.94 5.13
N GLY A 301 16.69 24.38 4.05
CA GLY A 301 18.11 24.07 3.92
C GLY A 301 18.58 22.89 4.77
N VAL A 302 17.68 22.04 5.26
CA VAL A 302 18.03 20.81 5.98
C VAL A 302 18.69 19.84 5.01
N ASP A 303 19.83 19.27 5.35
CA ASP A 303 20.51 18.31 4.48
C ASP A 303 19.66 17.04 4.25
N VAL A 304 19.86 16.41 3.08
CA VAL A 304 19.03 15.27 2.63
C VAL A 304 19.11 14.05 3.56
N ARG A 305 20.25 13.85 4.27
CA ARG A 305 20.39 12.71 5.20
C ARG A 305 19.63 12.95 6.50
N THR A 306 19.70 14.19 7.01
CA THR A 306 18.89 14.59 8.17
C THR A 306 17.40 14.54 7.82
N ALA A 307 17.00 15.06 6.66
CA ALA A 307 15.62 14.94 6.19
C ALA A 307 15.18 13.49 6.02
N GLN A 308 16.01 12.62 5.47
CA GLN A 308 15.74 11.17 5.39
C GLN A 308 15.45 10.58 6.79
N ARG A 309 16.24 10.95 7.81
CA ARG A 309 16.03 10.51 9.19
C ARG A 309 14.72 11.02 9.77
N LEU A 310 14.46 12.32 9.66
CA LEU A 310 13.22 12.95 10.14
C LEU A 310 11.98 12.36 9.47
N MET A 311 12.09 12.05 8.16
CA MET A 311 11.03 11.38 7.41
C MET A 311 10.90 9.88 7.73
N GLY A 312 11.95 9.23 8.23
CA GLY A 312 11.98 7.77 8.39
C GLY A 312 11.86 7.02 7.06
N HIS A 313 12.55 7.50 6.01
CA HIS A 313 12.61 6.84 4.72
C HIS A 313 13.67 5.74 4.73
N ALA A 314 13.33 4.56 4.20
CA ALA A 314 14.23 3.41 4.16
C ALA A 314 15.46 3.66 3.29
N THR A 315 15.30 4.40 2.19
CA THR A 315 16.35 4.74 1.25
C THR A 315 16.41 6.25 1.04
N ILE A 316 17.62 6.76 0.78
CA ILE A 316 17.84 8.18 0.54
C ILE A 316 17.18 8.66 -0.75
N SER A 317 17.04 7.79 -1.75
CA SER A 317 16.44 8.12 -3.05
C SER A 317 15.04 8.70 -2.92
N ILE A 318 14.22 8.18 -2.00
CA ILE A 318 12.84 8.67 -1.77
C ILE A 318 12.86 10.14 -1.31
N THR A 319 13.87 10.55 -0.55
CA THR A 319 14.00 11.94 -0.09
C THR A 319 14.67 12.78 -1.17
N ALA A 320 15.72 12.24 -1.82
CA ALA A 320 16.47 12.92 -2.86
C ALA A 320 15.59 13.33 -4.05
N ASP A 321 14.61 12.50 -4.43
CA ASP A 321 13.66 12.83 -5.50
C ASP A 321 12.91 14.16 -5.25
N ILE A 322 12.71 14.54 -3.97
CA ILE A 322 12.09 15.82 -3.59
C ILE A 322 13.11 16.95 -3.63
N TYR A 323 14.38 16.64 -3.36
CA TYR A 323 15.50 17.57 -3.33
C TYR A 323 16.14 17.84 -4.72
N THR A 324 15.70 17.14 -5.77
CA THR A 324 16.26 17.30 -7.13
C THR A 324 15.86 18.62 -7.81
N HIS A 325 14.86 19.32 -7.30
CA HIS A 325 14.47 20.65 -7.81
C HIS A 325 15.21 21.74 -7.05
N VAL A 326 16.54 21.80 -7.22
CA VAL A 326 17.36 22.91 -6.73
C VAL A 326 17.11 24.11 -7.63
N ASP A 327 16.53 25.17 -7.09
CA ASP A 327 16.37 26.43 -7.83
C ASP A 327 17.66 27.30 -7.75
N MET A 328 17.72 28.33 -8.58
CA MET A 328 18.90 29.23 -8.65
C MET A 328 19.13 29.96 -7.32
N ASP A 329 18.08 30.23 -6.55
CA ASP A 329 18.19 30.91 -5.26
C ASP A 329 18.93 30.05 -4.25
N GLN A 330 18.66 28.72 -4.21
CA GLN A 330 19.38 27.76 -3.37
C GLN A 330 20.86 27.63 -3.77
N ILE A 331 21.18 27.71 -5.07
CA ILE A 331 22.58 27.71 -5.54
C ILE A 331 23.31 28.96 -5.07
N MET A 332 22.68 30.14 -5.18
CA MET A 332 23.27 31.41 -4.70
C MET A 332 23.43 31.41 -3.19
N GLU A 333 22.47 30.93 -2.44
CA GLU A 333 22.57 30.82 -0.97
C GLU A 333 23.70 29.86 -0.54
N ALA A 334 23.85 28.73 -1.23
CA ALA A 334 24.97 27.80 -0.98
C ALA A 334 26.34 28.47 -1.27
N GLY A 335 26.43 29.25 -2.35
CA GLY A 335 27.60 30.06 -2.67
C GLY A 335 27.97 31.06 -1.56
N ASN A 336 26.99 31.79 -1.05
CA ASN A 336 27.15 32.76 0.04
C ASN A 336 27.58 32.08 1.35
N LYS A 337 27.00 30.92 1.68
CA LYS A 337 27.43 30.13 2.85
C LYS A 337 28.86 29.64 2.73
N LEU A 338 29.27 29.18 1.54
CA LEU A 338 30.64 28.74 1.28
C LEU A 338 31.63 29.93 1.42
N GLU A 339 31.31 31.08 0.84
CA GLU A 339 32.11 32.29 0.93
C GLU A 339 32.29 32.75 2.38
N THR A 340 31.21 32.76 3.18
CA THR A 340 31.24 33.06 4.61
C THR A 340 32.16 32.09 5.36
N TYR A 341 32.06 30.80 5.09
CA TYR A 341 32.89 29.77 5.70
C TYR A 341 34.35 29.96 5.33
N LEU A 342 34.69 30.17 4.06
CA LEU A 342 36.06 30.39 3.59
C LEU A 342 36.65 31.67 4.19
N SER A 343 35.92 32.77 4.22
CA SER A 343 36.35 34.03 4.81
C SER A 343 36.66 33.89 6.30
N SER A 344 35.88 33.13 7.06
CA SER A 344 36.14 32.89 8.48
C SER A 344 37.39 32.04 8.74
N HIS A 345 37.82 31.21 7.79
CA HIS A 345 38.97 30.34 7.91
C HIS A 345 40.24 30.98 7.35
N LEU A 346 40.14 31.92 6.40
CA LEU A 346 41.28 32.66 5.84
C LEU A 346 41.78 33.77 6.77
N SER A 347 40.95 34.27 7.67
CA SER A 347 41.32 35.27 8.69
C SER A 347 42.09 34.71 9.89
N ILE A 348 42.37 33.42 9.95
CA ILE A 348 43.17 32.78 11.02
C ILE A 348 44.67 32.70 10.65
N GLY A 349 45.05 33.17 9.47
CA GLY A 349 46.42 33.11 8.91
C GLY A 349 47.14 34.45 8.79
N GLN A 350 46.71 35.53 9.49
CA GLN A 350 47.45 36.80 9.59
C GLN A 350 47.90 37.06 11.01
#